data_72cfdfc2b182012c9b2f14dca6c9abbd
#
_entry.id   72cfdfc2b182012c9b2f14dca6c9abbd
#
_cell.length_a   1.000
_cell.length_b   1.000
_cell.length_c   1.000
_cell.angle_alpha   90.00
_cell.angle_beta   90.00
_cell.angle_gamma   90.00
#
_symmetry.space_group_name_H-M   'P 1'
#
loop_
_entity.id
_entity.type
_entity.pdbx_description
1 polymer ?
#
loop_
_entity_poly.entity_id
_entity_poly.type
_entity_poly.pdbx_seq_one_letter_code
_entity_poly.pdbx_strand_id
1 'polypeptide(L)'
;MSIKEHPPLHVPVLLEDCLRELAPKPGEKYLDLTAGYGGHASAMLQRTDNYSGSVLVDRDTNAILTLGQFSEKGTRLMQVDFAEAAKQLVADDQQFDVILLDLGVSSPQLDIPSRGFSFMKDGPLDMRMDNRQDLTAETIVNTAKRSELSRIIHEYGEEPQRVATRYANAIIAARPVQTTGQLAEVIRQAHVGKWQKIHPATRTFQAIRIQVNDELRQVSETLPLLPKLLKKDGRVGVISFHSLEDRIVKRYFAEQKNAGYEAELRIQTKHPIDGATHDVHNPRSRSAKLRVAVKI
;
A
#
# COMPACT_ATOMS: atom_id res chain seq x y z
N MET A 1 29.68 17.87 -20.13
CA MET A 1 29.11 17.43 -18.84
C MET A 1 27.60 17.42 -19.00
N SER A 2 27.01 16.26 -19.17
CA SER A 2 25.55 16.10 -19.31
C SER A 2 24.93 16.23 -17.93
N ILE A 3 24.07 17.22 -17.75
CA ILE A 3 23.23 17.36 -16.56
C ILE A 3 22.28 16.18 -16.58
N LYS A 4 22.48 15.21 -15.66
CA LYS A 4 21.50 14.17 -15.41
C LYS A 4 20.24 14.87 -14.89
N GLU A 5 19.23 15.00 -15.75
CA GLU A 5 17.89 15.37 -15.32
C GLU A 5 17.46 14.37 -14.25
N HIS A 6 17.40 14.80 -13.01
CA HIS A 6 16.73 14.04 -11.98
C HIS A 6 15.26 13.93 -12.37
N PRO A 7 14.66 12.71 -12.35
CA PRO A 7 13.22 12.60 -12.58
C PRO A 7 12.49 13.53 -11.59
N PRO A 8 11.36 14.13 -11.99
CA PRO A 8 10.64 15.07 -11.15
C PRO A 8 10.38 14.42 -9.79
N LEU A 9 10.70 15.17 -8.71
CA LEU A 9 10.51 14.72 -7.34
C LEU A 9 9.07 14.25 -7.19
N HIS A 10 8.91 12.96 -6.96
CA HIS A 10 7.58 12.37 -6.79
C HIS A 10 7.00 12.92 -5.48
N VAL A 11 5.95 13.74 -5.58
CA VAL A 11 5.23 14.26 -4.42
C VAL A 11 4.43 13.12 -3.81
N PRO A 12 4.66 12.76 -2.53
CA PRO A 12 3.89 11.73 -1.85
C PRO A 12 2.39 12.10 -1.79
N VAL A 13 1.55 11.10 -1.84
CA VAL A 13 0.10 11.27 -1.82
C VAL A 13 -0.37 11.89 -0.50
N LEU A 14 -1.19 12.94 -0.55
CA LEU A 14 -1.72 13.63 0.63
C LEU A 14 -0.64 14.11 1.63
N LEU A 15 0.54 14.48 1.15
CA LEU A 15 1.68 14.82 2.01
C LEU A 15 1.33 15.94 3.00
N GLU A 16 0.77 17.05 2.52
CA GLU A 16 0.43 18.20 3.36
C GLU A 16 -0.65 17.88 4.39
N ASP A 17 -1.62 17.03 3.99
CA ASP A 17 -2.64 16.55 4.91
C ASP A 17 -2.06 15.63 5.99
N CYS A 18 -1.14 14.73 5.63
CA CYS A 18 -0.41 13.90 6.59
C CYS A 18 0.38 14.77 7.59
N LEU A 19 1.10 15.77 7.10
CA LEU A 19 1.87 16.68 7.95
C LEU A 19 0.98 17.53 8.86
N ARG A 20 -0.18 17.95 8.40
CA ARG A 20 -1.14 18.72 9.18
C ARG A 20 -1.81 17.86 10.26
N GLU A 21 -2.30 16.69 9.89
CA GLU A 21 -3.09 15.84 10.80
C GLU A 21 -2.21 15.11 11.82
N LEU A 22 -1.03 14.64 11.39
CA LEU A 22 -0.08 13.97 12.28
C LEU A 22 0.77 14.97 13.07
N ALA A 23 0.89 16.20 12.61
CA ALA A 23 1.57 17.32 13.27
C ALA A 23 2.89 16.92 13.97
N PRO A 24 3.88 16.36 13.23
CA PRO A 24 5.14 15.90 13.82
C PRO A 24 5.91 17.06 14.46
N LYS A 25 6.49 16.81 15.64
CA LYS A 25 7.20 17.82 16.45
C LYS A 25 8.68 17.42 16.62
N PRO A 26 9.57 18.39 16.83
CA PRO A 26 10.96 18.11 17.13
C PRO A 26 11.14 17.15 18.29
N GLY A 27 12.02 16.15 18.14
CA GLY A 27 12.31 15.12 19.13
C GLY A 27 11.37 13.91 19.11
N GLU A 28 10.25 13.95 18.38
CA GLU A 28 9.31 12.82 18.29
C GLU A 28 9.90 11.65 17.50
N LYS A 29 9.61 10.43 17.94
CA LYS A 29 9.96 9.19 17.23
C LYS A 29 8.93 8.90 16.14
N TYR A 30 9.40 8.66 14.93
CA TYR A 30 8.58 8.34 13.77
C TYR A 30 8.73 6.88 13.34
N LEU A 31 7.61 6.24 13.04
CA LEU A 31 7.56 4.93 12.41
C LEU A 31 6.84 5.05 11.06
N ASP A 32 7.53 4.69 9.99
CA ASP A 32 6.93 4.49 8.68
C ASP A 32 6.88 2.99 8.37
N LEU A 33 5.69 2.43 8.35
CA LEU A 33 5.49 0.99 8.10
C LEU A 33 5.49 0.65 6.59
N THR A 34 5.51 1.67 5.73
CA THR A 34 5.43 1.56 4.27
C THR A 34 6.30 2.62 3.61
N ALA A 35 7.56 2.73 4.03
CA ALA A 35 8.40 3.88 3.74
C ALA A 35 8.67 4.12 2.24
N GLY A 36 8.55 3.06 1.42
CA GLY A 36 8.77 3.16 -0.01
C GLY A 36 10.14 3.79 -0.33
N TYR A 37 10.12 4.79 -1.18
CA TYR A 37 11.33 5.54 -1.56
C TYR A 37 11.59 6.77 -0.67
N GLY A 38 10.94 6.85 0.50
CA GLY A 38 11.23 7.85 1.53
C GLY A 38 10.56 9.21 1.35
N GLY A 39 9.52 9.32 0.53
CA GLY A 39 8.86 10.60 0.28
C GLY A 39 8.22 11.19 1.54
N HIS A 40 7.31 10.47 2.18
CA HIS A 40 6.72 10.85 3.48
C HIS A 40 7.78 10.90 4.58
N ALA A 41 8.66 9.87 4.64
CA ALA A 41 9.72 9.79 5.65
C ALA A 41 10.63 11.03 5.65
N SER A 42 10.99 11.56 4.47
CA SER A 42 11.81 12.77 4.37
C SER A 42 11.13 13.96 5.04
N ALA A 43 9.87 14.22 4.75
CA ALA A 43 9.14 15.35 5.31
C ALA A 43 8.86 15.21 6.82
N MET A 44 8.55 13.99 7.28
CA MET A 44 8.33 13.69 8.69
C MET A 44 9.62 13.84 9.50
N LEU A 45 10.73 13.24 9.03
CA LEU A 45 12.01 13.27 9.71
C LEU A 45 12.66 14.68 9.70
N GLN A 46 12.40 15.51 8.70
CA GLN A 46 12.80 16.93 8.72
C GLN A 46 12.10 17.70 9.84
N ARG A 47 10.88 17.36 10.21
CA ARG A 47 10.12 18.04 11.28
C ARG A 47 10.44 17.48 12.66
N THR A 48 10.63 16.15 12.77
CA THR A 48 10.93 15.52 14.04
C THR A 48 12.39 15.70 14.46
N ASP A 49 13.30 15.82 13.49
CA ASP A 49 14.75 15.86 13.69
C ASP A 49 15.28 14.74 14.60
N ASN A 50 14.57 13.59 14.62
CA ASN A 50 14.89 12.43 15.44
C ASN A 50 15.09 11.18 14.57
N TYR A 51 16.19 11.16 13.83
CA TYR A 51 16.54 10.06 12.94
C TYR A 51 16.83 8.76 13.72
N SER A 52 17.64 8.83 14.79
CA SER A 52 18.05 7.65 15.56
C SER A 52 16.94 7.01 16.37
N GLY A 53 15.88 7.75 16.70
CA GLY A 53 14.69 7.23 17.36
C GLY A 53 13.63 6.67 16.41
N SER A 54 13.84 6.81 15.10
CA SER A 54 12.84 6.49 14.09
C SER A 54 13.15 5.20 13.34
N VAL A 55 12.10 4.58 12.79
CA VAL A 55 12.17 3.32 12.05
C VAL A 55 11.46 3.47 10.72
N LEU A 56 12.09 3.02 9.62
CA LEU A 56 11.52 2.94 8.30
C LEU A 56 11.46 1.49 7.85
N VAL A 57 10.29 1.06 7.39
CA VAL A 57 10.01 -0.32 7.00
C VAL A 57 9.61 -0.36 5.54
N ASP A 58 10.21 -1.24 4.77
CA ASP A 58 9.72 -1.64 3.45
C ASP A 58 10.22 -3.04 3.13
N ARG A 59 9.45 -3.81 2.36
CA ARG A 59 9.87 -5.14 1.90
C ARG A 59 10.60 -5.12 0.56
N ASP A 60 10.44 -4.04 -0.23
CA ASP A 60 11.08 -3.88 -1.53
C ASP A 60 12.57 -3.56 -1.37
N THR A 61 13.44 -4.44 -1.89
CA THR A 61 14.89 -4.25 -1.84
C THR A 61 15.33 -2.91 -2.44
N ASN A 62 14.69 -2.46 -3.54
CA ASN A 62 15.04 -1.20 -4.17
C ASN A 62 14.65 0.01 -3.30
N ALA A 63 13.55 -0.08 -2.58
CA ALA A 63 13.14 0.93 -1.61
C ALA A 63 14.16 1.01 -0.47
N ILE A 64 14.53 -0.12 0.13
CA ILE A 64 15.53 -0.18 1.21
C ILE A 64 16.88 0.41 0.78
N LEU A 65 17.33 0.13 -0.43
CA LEU A 65 18.58 0.73 -0.96
C LEU A 65 18.46 2.27 -1.02
N THR A 66 17.33 2.80 -1.45
CA THR A 66 17.10 4.25 -1.50
C THR A 66 17.02 4.88 -0.10
N LEU A 67 16.42 4.14 0.86
CA LEU A 67 16.31 4.57 2.25
C LEU A 67 17.64 4.60 3.00
N GLY A 68 18.72 4.04 2.44
CA GLY A 68 20.07 4.03 3.02
C GLY A 68 20.56 5.41 3.48
N GLN A 69 20.18 6.48 2.78
CA GLN A 69 20.48 7.87 3.17
C GLN A 69 19.96 8.28 4.56
N PHE A 70 18.87 7.66 5.02
CA PHE A 70 18.33 7.90 6.36
C PHE A 70 19.07 7.06 7.42
N SER A 71 19.54 5.87 7.03
CA SER A 71 20.37 5.02 7.90
C SER A 71 21.69 5.67 8.23
N GLU A 72 22.30 6.41 7.29
CA GLU A 72 23.51 7.20 7.52
C GLU A 72 23.31 8.27 8.61
N LYS A 73 22.07 8.71 8.83
CA LYS A 73 21.69 9.65 9.90
C LYS A 73 21.22 8.94 11.18
N GLY A 74 21.32 7.61 11.23
CA GLY A 74 20.98 6.78 12.38
C GLY A 74 19.61 6.14 12.38
N THR A 75 18.77 6.33 11.36
CA THR A 75 17.43 5.71 11.28
C THR A 75 17.54 4.20 11.07
N ARG A 76 16.83 3.40 11.88
CA ARG A 76 16.74 1.95 11.72
C ARG A 76 15.91 1.61 10.48
N LEU A 77 16.47 0.78 9.58
CA LEU A 77 15.75 0.23 8.44
C LEU A 77 15.36 -1.23 8.72
N MET A 78 14.15 -1.61 8.33
CA MET A 78 13.67 -2.99 8.43
C MET A 78 13.19 -3.46 7.05
N GLN A 79 13.84 -4.49 6.48
CA GLN A 79 13.46 -5.08 5.20
C GLN A 79 12.55 -6.28 5.39
N VAL A 80 11.32 -6.01 5.81
CA VAL A 80 10.26 -6.99 6.04
C VAL A 80 8.91 -6.37 5.65
N ASP A 81 7.85 -7.18 5.60
CA ASP A 81 6.51 -6.63 5.47
C ASP A 81 6.08 -5.90 6.76
N PHE A 82 5.11 -5.00 6.63
CA PHE A 82 4.71 -4.13 7.74
C PHE A 82 4.01 -4.88 8.88
N ALA A 83 3.39 -6.04 8.64
CA ALA A 83 2.78 -6.84 9.70
C ALA A 83 3.85 -7.54 10.54
N GLU A 84 4.87 -8.08 9.89
CA GLU A 84 6.02 -8.67 10.57
C GLU A 84 6.81 -7.61 11.33
N ALA A 85 7.07 -6.43 10.72
CA ALA A 85 7.71 -5.32 11.41
C ALA A 85 6.95 -4.89 12.66
N ALA A 86 5.63 -4.73 12.55
CA ALA A 86 4.78 -4.36 13.70
C ALA A 86 4.87 -5.37 14.83
N LYS A 87 4.86 -6.69 14.54
CA LYS A 87 5.01 -7.76 15.53
C LYS A 87 6.38 -7.69 16.23
N GLN A 88 7.46 -7.54 15.47
CA GLN A 88 8.82 -7.43 16.00
C GLN A 88 8.97 -6.19 16.89
N LEU A 89 8.48 -5.03 16.44
CA LEU A 89 8.57 -3.78 17.21
C LEU A 89 7.75 -3.83 18.50
N VAL A 90 6.59 -4.52 18.51
CA VAL A 90 5.82 -4.77 19.74
C VAL A 90 6.59 -5.72 20.67
N ALA A 91 7.21 -6.77 20.14
CA ALA A 91 8.02 -7.70 20.94
C ALA A 91 9.27 -7.02 21.55
N ASP A 92 9.84 -6.04 20.84
CA ASP A 92 10.96 -5.20 21.29
C ASP A 92 10.51 -4.04 22.21
N ASP A 93 9.23 -3.98 22.62
CA ASP A 93 8.62 -2.91 23.44
C ASP A 93 8.88 -1.49 22.89
N GLN A 94 8.89 -1.35 21.56
CA GLN A 94 9.13 -0.07 20.90
C GLN A 94 7.84 0.75 20.81
N GLN A 95 7.97 2.05 21.11
CA GLN A 95 6.85 3.00 21.00
C GLN A 95 7.25 4.27 20.26
N PHE A 96 6.31 4.81 19.51
CA PHE A 96 6.48 5.96 18.62
C PHE A 96 5.45 7.05 18.89
N ASP A 97 5.80 8.29 18.58
CA ASP A 97 4.92 9.43 18.69
C ASP A 97 4.06 9.61 17.43
N VAL A 98 4.61 9.24 16.26
CA VAL A 98 3.95 9.34 14.96
C VAL A 98 4.16 8.04 14.19
N ILE A 99 3.05 7.48 13.67
CA ILE A 99 3.06 6.30 12.80
C ILE A 99 2.35 6.62 11.49
N LEU A 100 2.92 6.19 10.36
CA LEU A 100 2.28 6.26 9.05
C LEU A 100 2.25 4.88 8.39
N LEU A 101 1.10 4.58 7.76
CA LEU A 101 0.92 3.50 6.79
C LEU A 101 0.39 4.12 5.50
N ASP A 102 1.19 4.11 4.44
CA ASP A 102 0.79 4.48 3.07
C ASP A 102 0.64 3.19 2.27
N LEU A 103 -0.59 2.65 2.25
CA LEU A 103 -0.87 1.33 1.68
C LEU A 103 -0.77 1.33 0.15
N GLY A 104 -0.70 0.15 -0.44
CA GLY A 104 -0.69 -0.03 -1.89
C GLY A 104 0.71 -0.11 -2.50
N VAL A 105 0.91 0.50 -3.65
CA VAL A 105 2.12 0.37 -4.47
C VAL A 105 2.85 1.69 -4.63
N SER A 106 4.17 1.63 -4.63
CA SER A 106 5.02 2.78 -4.91
C SER A 106 5.01 3.16 -6.40
N SER A 107 5.33 4.42 -6.69
CA SER A 107 5.42 4.90 -8.06
C SER A 107 6.42 4.13 -8.92
N PRO A 108 7.64 3.82 -8.46
CA PRO A 108 8.57 3.01 -9.24
C PRO A 108 8.04 1.61 -9.54
N GLN A 109 7.24 0.99 -8.66
CA GLN A 109 6.61 -0.29 -8.95
C GLN A 109 5.65 -0.20 -10.15
N LEU A 110 4.91 0.90 -10.29
CA LEU A 110 4.01 1.13 -11.43
C LEU A 110 4.73 1.57 -12.70
N ASP A 111 5.80 2.36 -12.57
CA ASP A 111 6.46 3.01 -13.70
C ASP A 111 7.52 2.13 -14.37
N ILE A 112 8.08 1.14 -13.66
CA ILE A 112 9.11 0.22 -14.15
C ILE A 112 8.44 -1.03 -14.75
N PRO A 113 8.46 -1.24 -16.08
CA PRO A 113 7.75 -2.34 -16.73
C PRO A 113 8.17 -3.72 -16.22
N SER A 114 9.45 -3.91 -15.89
CA SER A 114 9.98 -5.19 -15.40
C SER A 114 9.44 -5.62 -14.03
N ARG A 115 8.76 -4.73 -13.30
CA ARG A 115 8.08 -5.05 -12.04
C ARG A 115 6.69 -5.69 -12.25
N GLY A 116 6.09 -5.56 -13.42
CA GLY A 116 4.84 -6.23 -13.79
C GLY A 116 3.55 -5.71 -13.13
N PHE A 117 3.57 -4.56 -12.45
CA PHE A 117 2.38 -4.01 -11.77
C PHE A 117 1.42 -3.30 -12.71
N SER A 118 1.87 -2.89 -13.89
CA SER A 118 1.09 -2.11 -14.83
C SER A 118 1.10 -2.76 -16.22
N PHE A 119 0.00 -2.64 -16.93
CA PHE A 119 -0.11 -3.04 -18.34
C PHE A 119 -0.05 -1.84 -19.31
N MET A 120 0.23 -0.64 -18.81
CA MET A 120 0.42 0.54 -19.67
C MET A 120 1.71 0.44 -20.51
N LYS A 121 2.70 -0.26 -19.99
CA LYS A 121 3.90 -0.70 -20.70
C LYS A 121 4.03 -2.19 -20.43
N ASP A 122 4.23 -2.96 -21.49
CA ASP A 122 4.34 -4.43 -21.37
C ASP A 122 5.58 -4.84 -20.59
N GLY A 123 5.43 -5.88 -19.78
CA GLY A 123 6.48 -6.43 -18.93
C GLY A 123 6.13 -7.83 -18.43
N PRO A 124 7.02 -8.51 -17.69
CA PRO A 124 6.74 -9.83 -17.12
C PRO A 124 5.59 -9.76 -16.11
N LEU A 125 4.83 -10.84 -15.93
CA LEU A 125 3.80 -10.98 -14.92
C LEU A 125 4.41 -11.29 -13.55
N ASP A 126 5.13 -10.33 -12.95
CA ASP A 126 5.78 -10.50 -11.65
C ASP A 126 4.87 -10.04 -10.50
N MET A 127 4.61 -8.76 -10.35
CA MET A 127 3.81 -8.09 -9.31
C MET A 127 4.31 -8.31 -7.87
N ARG A 128 5.49 -8.87 -7.64
CA ARG A 128 6.05 -8.99 -6.29
C ARG A 128 6.54 -7.65 -5.79
N MET A 129 6.10 -7.26 -4.60
CA MET A 129 6.71 -6.14 -3.87
C MET A 129 8.06 -6.56 -3.29
N ASP A 130 8.14 -7.76 -2.72
CA ASP A 130 9.38 -8.38 -2.25
C ASP A 130 9.90 -9.39 -3.28
N ASN A 131 11.00 -9.06 -3.94
CA ASN A 131 11.60 -9.93 -4.97
C ASN A 131 12.18 -11.25 -4.41
N ARG A 132 12.27 -11.39 -3.08
CA ARG A 132 12.78 -12.61 -2.41
C ARG A 132 11.71 -13.69 -2.29
N GLN A 133 10.40 -13.33 -2.41
CA GLN A 133 9.32 -14.33 -2.38
C GLN A 133 9.22 -15.09 -3.71
N ASP A 134 8.72 -16.34 -3.66
CA ASP A 134 8.61 -17.21 -4.84
C ASP A 134 7.35 -16.94 -5.65
N LEU A 135 6.23 -16.58 -4.99
CA LEU A 135 4.92 -16.42 -5.63
C LEU A 135 4.88 -15.16 -6.51
N THR A 136 4.70 -15.35 -7.81
CA THR A 136 4.52 -14.28 -8.81
C THR A 136 3.10 -14.24 -9.36
N ALA A 137 2.75 -13.15 -10.05
CA ALA A 137 1.50 -13.07 -10.80
C ALA A 137 1.45 -14.12 -11.91
N GLU A 138 2.58 -14.41 -12.58
CA GLU A 138 2.70 -15.46 -13.58
C GLU A 138 2.34 -16.82 -13.01
N THR A 139 2.83 -17.15 -11.81
CA THR A 139 2.49 -18.40 -11.11
C THR A 139 1.00 -18.50 -10.91
N ILE A 140 0.35 -17.47 -10.34
CA ILE A 140 -1.11 -17.48 -10.10
C ILE A 140 -1.88 -17.63 -11.41
N VAL A 141 -1.55 -16.82 -12.41
CA VAL A 141 -2.23 -16.78 -13.71
C VAL A 141 -2.15 -18.13 -14.41
N ASN A 142 -0.99 -18.82 -14.36
CA ASN A 142 -0.77 -20.04 -15.12
C ASN A 142 -1.09 -21.34 -14.36
N THR A 143 -1.13 -21.32 -13.02
CA THR A 143 -1.28 -22.56 -12.25
C THR A 143 -2.58 -22.65 -11.43
N ALA A 144 -3.16 -21.52 -11.02
CA ALA A 144 -4.37 -21.53 -10.19
C ALA A 144 -5.56 -22.20 -10.89
N LYS A 145 -6.38 -22.90 -10.12
CA LYS A 145 -7.60 -23.52 -10.64
C LYS A 145 -8.64 -22.43 -10.99
N ARG A 146 -9.59 -22.79 -11.87
CA ARG A 146 -10.67 -21.86 -12.26
C ARG A 146 -11.43 -21.25 -11.07
N SER A 147 -11.76 -22.08 -10.10
CA SER A 147 -12.49 -21.63 -8.90
C SER A 147 -11.66 -20.61 -8.09
N GLU A 148 -10.37 -20.84 -7.99
CA GLU A 148 -9.43 -19.95 -7.28
C GLU A 148 -9.25 -18.62 -8.02
N LEU A 149 -8.97 -18.63 -9.33
CA LEU A 149 -8.92 -17.39 -10.12
C LEU A 149 -10.22 -16.60 -10.05
N SER A 150 -11.36 -17.29 -10.17
CA SER A 150 -12.67 -16.64 -10.08
C SER A 150 -12.89 -16.02 -8.69
N ARG A 151 -12.49 -16.70 -7.62
CA ARG A 151 -12.54 -16.17 -6.25
C ARG A 151 -11.65 -14.93 -6.10
N ILE A 152 -10.38 -15.04 -6.51
CA ILE A 152 -9.42 -13.91 -6.45
C ILE A 152 -9.99 -12.68 -7.16
N ILE A 153 -10.46 -12.83 -8.41
CA ILE A 153 -10.99 -11.72 -9.21
C ILE A 153 -12.28 -11.16 -8.60
N HIS A 154 -13.14 -12.03 -8.02
CA HIS A 154 -14.36 -11.59 -7.36
C HIS A 154 -14.08 -10.84 -6.06
N GLU A 155 -13.31 -11.45 -5.14
CA GLU A 155 -13.10 -10.92 -3.80
C GLU A 155 -12.18 -9.71 -3.79
N TYR A 156 -11.04 -9.76 -4.52
CA TYR A 156 -10.01 -8.72 -4.50
C TYR A 156 -10.12 -7.71 -5.64
N GLY A 157 -10.78 -8.09 -6.74
CA GLY A 157 -11.10 -7.18 -7.84
C GLY A 157 -12.46 -6.50 -7.70
N GLU A 158 -13.27 -6.93 -6.71
CA GLU A 158 -14.67 -6.50 -6.55
C GLU A 158 -15.49 -6.63 -7.84
N GLU A 159 -15.16 -7.64 -8.65
CA GLU A 159 -15.93 -7.95 -9.86
C GLU A 159 -17.13 -8.85 -9.53
N PRO A 160 -18.29 -8.64 -10.16
CA PRO A 160 -19.42 -9.56 -10.01
C PRO A 160 -19.01 -11.00 -10.32
N GLN A 161 -19.50 -11.97 -9.55
CA GLN A 161 -19.12 -13.39 -9.68
C GLN A 161 -19.18 -13.90 -11.13
N ARG A 162 -20.21 -13.49 -11.88
CA ARG A 162 -20.38 -13.88 -13.30
C ARG A 162 -19.25 -13.32 -14.18
N VAL A 163 -18.77 -12.12 -13.91
CA VAL A 163 -17.66 -11.47 -14.63
C VAL A 163 -16.36 -12.15 -14.25
N ALA A 164 -16.11 -12.34 -12.97
CA ALA A 164 -14.92 -13.01 -12.44
C ALA A 164 -14.76 -14.44 -13.01
N THR A 165 -15.85 -15.20 -13.07
CA THR A 165 -15.84 -16.55 -13.67
C THR A 165 -15.52 -16.49 -15.17
N ARG A 166 -16.03 -15.52 -15.90
CA ARG A 166 -15.74 -15.32 -17.32
C ARG A 166 -14.27 -15.00 -17.55
N TYR A 167 -13.70 -14.06 -16.78
CA TYR A 167 -12.29 -13.70 -16.87
C TYR A 167 -11.40 -14.88 -16.49
N ALA A 168 -11.72 -15.63 -15.44
CA ALA A 168 -10.99 -16.84 -15.06
C ALA A 168 -10.99 -17.89 -16.20
N ASN A 169 -12.12 -18.11 -16.87
CA ASN A 169 -12.20 -19.02 -18.01
C ASN A 169 -11.32 -18.53 -19.19
N ALA A 170 -11.34 -17.23 -19.48
CA ALA A 170 -10.54 -16.65 -20.57
C ALA A 170 -9.03 -16.78 -20.27
N ILE A 171 -8.62 -16.49 -19.04
CA ILE A 171 -7.22 -16.66 -18.60
C ILE A 171 -6.78 -18.10 -18.81
N ILE A 172 -7.57 -19.09 -18.35
CA ILE A 172 -7.22 -20.51 -18.47
C ILE A 172 -7.11 -20.94 -19.92
N ALA A 173 -8.03 -20.47 -20.78
CA ALA A 173 -8.02 -20.81 -22.21
C ALA A 173 -6.80 -20.20 -22.96
N ALA A 174 -6.26 -19.08 -22.44
CA ALA A 174 -5.13 -18.38 -23.04
C ALA A 174 -3.75 -18.82 -22.52
N ARG A 175 -3.68 -19.74 -21.55
CA ARG A 175 -2.42 -20.20 -20.96
C ARG A 175 -1.48 -20.82 -22.01
N PRO A 176 -0.17 -20.60 -21.93
CA PRO A 176 0.53 -19.82 -20.92
C PRO A 176 0.48 -18.30 -21.21
N VAL A 177 0.27 -17.49 -20.17
CA VAL A 177 0.28 -16.02 -20.22
C VAL A 177 1.52 -15.54 -19.49
N GLN A 178 2.41 -14.82 -20.16
CA GLN A 178 3.73 -14.47 -19.66
C GLN A 178 3.89 -12.98 -19.37
N THR A 179 3.13 -12.11 -20.07
CA THR A 179 3.29 -10.67 -19.95
C THR A 179 2.03 -9.95 -19.49
N THR A 180 2.23 -8.76 -18.96
CA THR A 180 1.12 -7.88 -18.52
C THR A 180 0.22 -7.49 -19.68
N GLY A 181 0.79 -7.22 -20.85
CA GLY A 181 0.04 -6.91 -22.06
C GLY A 181 -0.83 -8.09 -22.52
N GLN A 182 -0.28 -9.32 -22.49
CA GLN A 182 -1.06 -10.53 -22.82
C GLN A 182 -2.25 -10.69 -21.87
N LEU A 183 -2.03 -10.57 -20.55
CA LEU A 183 -3.12 -10.68 -19.58
C LEU A 183 -4.18 -9.61 -19.79
N ALA A 184 -3.78 -8.36 -20.00
CA ALA A 184 -4.70 -7.25 -20.22
C ALA A 184 -5.54 -7.47 -21.48
N GLU A 185 -4.95 -7.99 -22.56
CA GLU A 185 -5.64 -8.30 -23.82
C GLU A 185 -6.64 -9.44 -23.65
N VAL A 186 -6.27 -10.52 -22.94
CA VAL A 186 -7.18 -11.63 -22.62
C VAL A 186 -8.43 -11.12 -21.88
N ILE A 187 -8.25 -10.26 -20.89
CA ILE A 187 -9.37 -9.67 -20.13
C ILE A 187 -10.19 -8.73 -21.03
N ARG A 188 -9.55 -7.92 -21.87
CA ARG A 188 -10.20 -7.02 -22.80
C ARG A 188 -11.11 -7.77 -23.76
N GLN A 189 -10.64 -8.88 -24.33
CA GLN A 189 -11.42 -9.72 -25.26
C GLN A 189 -12.58 -10.43 -24.57
N ALA A 190 -12.39 -10.84 -23.31
CA ALA A 190 -13.44 -11.47 -22.52
C ALA A 190 -14.47 -10.48 -21.95
N HIS A 191 -14.21 -9.17 -22.03
CA HIS A 191 -15.13 -8.16 -21.52
C HIS A 191 -16.38 -8.06 -22.37
N VAL A 192 -17.55 -7.97 -21.70
CA VAL A 192 -18.86 -7.81 -22.36
C VAL A 192 -19.54 -6.56 -21.79
N GLY A 193 -19.94 -5.68 -22.65
CA GLY A 193 -20.64 -4.44 -22.31
C GLY A 193 -19.92 -3.19 -22.82
N LYS A 194 -20.48 -2.02 -22.49
CA LYS A 194 -19.87 -0.75 -22.88
C LYS A 194 -18.59 -0.52 -22.07
N TRP A 195 -17.57 -0.02 -22.73
CA TRP A 195 -16.36 0.45 -22.07
C TRP A 195 -16.70 1.54 -21.05
N GLN A 196 -16.25 1.33 -19.82
CA GLN A 196 -16.28 2.35 -18.78
C GLN A 196 -14.99 3.19 -18.85
N LYS A 197 -14.90 4.23 -18.01
CA LYS A 197 -13.69 5.09 -17.92
C LYS A 197 -12.40 4.33 -17.53
N ILE A 198 -12.56 3.15 -16.90
CA ILE A 198 -11.46 2.33 -16.38
C ILE A 198 -11.33 1.08 -17.26
N HIS A 199 -10.09 0.73 -17.64
CA HIS A 199 -9.82 -0.46 -18.43
C HIS A 199 -10.29 -1.73 -17.70
N PRO A 200 -10.94 -2.70 -18.37
CA PRO A 200 -11.50 -3.90 -17.72
C PRO A 200 -10.46 -4.73 -16.96
N ALA A 201 -9.19 -4.73 -17.39
CA ALA A 201 -8.13 -5.45 -16.71
C ALA A 201 -7.73 -4.83 -15.36
N THR A 202 -8.01 -3.55 -15.09
CA THR A 202 -7.53 -2.84 -13.90
C THR A 202 -7.88 -3.59 -12.60
N ARG A 203 -9.12 -4.04 -12.46
CA ARG A 203 -9.57 -4.77 -11.27
C ARG A 203 -8.98 -6.17 -11.18
N THR A 204 -8.76 -6.84 -12.30
CA THR A 204 -8.07 -8.13 -12.33
C THR A 204 -6.60 -7.99 -11.92
N PHE A 205 -5.90 -6.93 -12.37
CA PHE A 205 -4.54 -6.62 -11.94
C PHE A 205 -4.48 -6.33 -10.44
N GLN A 206 -5.39 -5.50 -9.92
CA GLN A 206 -5.52 -5.27 -8.48
C GLN A 206 -5.72 -6.58 -7.71
N ALA A 207 -6.61 -7.45 -8.18
CA ALA A 207 -6.92 -8.71 -7.52
C ALA A 207 -5.71 -9.64 -7.44
N ILE A 208 -4.98 -9.80 -8.55
CA ILE A 208 -3.77 -10.63 -8.61
C ILE A 208 -2.68 -10.03 -7.73
N ARG A 209 -2.48 -8.71 -7.76
CA ARG A 209 -1.51 -7.99 -6.92
C ARG A 209 -1.77 -8.23 -5.43
N ILE A 210 -3.01 -8.08 -5.00
CA ILE A 210 -3.42 -8.32 -3.60
C ILE A 210 -3.11 -9.77 -3.21
N GLN A 211 -3.40 -10.74 -4.09
CA GLN A 211 -3.13 -12.16 -3.83
C GLN A 211 -1.63 -12.45 -3.77
N VAL A 212 -0.83 -11.92 -4.70
CA VAL A 212 0.64 -12.12 -4.73
C VAL A 212 1.28 -11.59 -3.45
N ASN A 213 0.83 -10.42 -2.98
CA ASN A 213 1.47 -9.69 -1.90
C ASN A 213 0.79 -9.84 -0.55
N ASP A 214 -0.32 -10.57 -0.47
CA ASP A 214 -1.10 -10.81 0.75
C ASP A 214 -1.46 -9.51 1.50
N GLU A 215 -1.85 -8.48 0.72
CA GLU A 215 -1.96 -7.11 1.20
C GLU A 215 -3.02 -6.94 2.31
N LEU A 216 -4.22 -7.50 2.11
CA LEU A 216 -5.34 -7.29 3.04
C LEU A 216 -5.16 -8.01 4.39
N ARG A 217 -4.51 -9.19 4.39
CA ARG A 217 -4.19 -9.89 5.64
C ARG A 217 -3.23 -9.07 6.48
N GLN A 218 -2.18 -8.53 5.87
CA GLN A 218 -1.21 -7.69 6.57
C GLN A 218 -1.86 -6.46 7.20
N VAL A 219 -2.77 -5.76 6.49
CA VAL A 219 -3.52 -4.64 7.07
C VAL A 219 -4.32 -5.09 8.29
N SER A 220 -5.05 -6.21 8.15
CA SER A 220 -5.90 -6.74 9.24
C SER A 220 -5.09 -7.16 10.48
N GLU A 221 -3.88 -7.70 10.29
CA GLU A 221 -2.99 -8.13 11.38
C GLU A 221 -2.27 -6.93 12.04
N THR A 222 -1.99 -5.87 11.29
CA THR A 222 -1.24 -4.71 11.79
C THR A 222 -2.09 -3.76 12.61
N LEU A 223 -3.32 -3.48 12.18
CA LEU A 223 -4.17 -2.50 12.85
C LEU A 223 -4.31 -2.71 14.36
N PRO A 224 -4.54 -3.96 14.88
CA PRO A 224 -4.63 -4.20 16.32
C PRO A 224 -3.31 -4.01 17.10
N LEU A 225 -2.17 -3.94 16.39
CA LEU A 225 -0.86 -3.70 17.00
C LEU A 225 -0.54 -2.21 17.14
N LEU A 226 -1.21 -1.34 16.37
CA LEU A 226 -0.93 0.10 16.36
C LEU A 226 -1.06 0.76 17.74
N PRO A 227 -2.08 0.46 18.57
CA PRO A 227 -2.16 1.02 19.91
C PRO A 227 -0.95 0.67 20.80
N LYS A 228 -0.37 -0.53 20.62
CA LYS A 228 0.81 -0.96 21.40
C LYS A 228 2.09 -0.25 20.93
N LEU A 229 2.15 0.11 19.65
CA LEU A 229 3.28 0.83 19.05
C LEU A 229 3.20 2.35 19.27
N LEU A 230 2.07 2.87 19.72
CA LEU A 230 1.91 4.28 19.99
C LEU A 230 2.16 4.60 21.47
N LYS A 231 2.90 5.67 21.72
CA LYS A 231 2.91 6.33 23.02
C LYS A 231 1.54 6.97 23.28
N LYS A 232 1.27 7.32 24.56
CA LYS A 232 0.12 8.14 24.91
C LYS A 232 0.15 9.44 24.08
N ASP A 233 -1.00 9.85 23.56
CA ASP A 233 -1.17 10.99 22.65
C ASP A 233 -0.45 10.86 21.29
N GLY A 234 0.15 9.70 21.03
CA GLY A 234 0.74 9.38 19.74
C GLY A 234 -0.31 9.27 18.62
N ARG A 235 0.07 9.57 17.41
CA ARG A 235 -0.84 9.68 16.24
C ARG A 235 -0.49 8.65 15.19
N VAL A 236 -1.52 8.06 14.58
CA VAL A 236 -1.36 7.16 13.43
C VAL A 236 -2.19 7.64 12.26
N GLY A 237 -1.57 7.72 11.09
CA GLY A 237 -2.22 7.95 9.81
C GLY A 237 -2.19 6.69 8.95
N VAL A 238 -3.31 6.37 8.32
CA VAL A 238 -3.42 5.27 7.35
C VAL A 238 -4.00 5.82 6.05
N ILE A 239 -3.24 5.71 4.97
CA ILE A 239 -3.68 6.02 3.61
C ILE A 239 -4.06 4.71 2.92
N SER A 240 -5.26 4.64 2.37
CA SER A 240 -5.75 3.52 1.56
C SER A 240 -6.09 3.98 0.15
N PHE A 241 -5.89 3.12 -0.87
CA PHE A 241 -6.08 3.45 -2.28
C PHE A 241 -7.26 2.73 -2.92
N HIS A 242 -7.82 1.73 -2.29
CA HIS A 242 -9.01 1.03 -2.79
C HIS A 242 -9.97 0.67 -1.65
N SER A 243 -11.21 0.36 -2.05
CA SER A 243 -12.34 0.09 -1.16
C SER A 243 -12.11 -1.02 -0.14
N LEU A 244 -11.32 -2.05 -0.48
CA LEU A 244 -11.07 -3.18 0.41
C LEU A 244 -10.17 -2.77 1.57
N GLU A 245 -9.08 -2.04 1.31
CA GLU A 245 -8.22 -1.46 2.36
C GLU A 245 -9.01 -0.50 3.24
N ASP A 246 -9.68 0.50 2.62
CA ASP A 246 -10.46 1.50 3.36
C ASP A 246 -11.55 0.84 4.24
N ARG A 247 -12.15 -0.25 3.78
CA ARG A 247 -13.16 -1.01 4.53
C ARG A 247 -12.59 -1.63 5.80
N ILE A 248 -11.39 -2.20 5.75
CA ILE A 248 -10.72 -2.81 6.90
C ILE A 248 -10.36 -1.70 7.91
N VAL A 249 -9.70 -0.64 7.47
CA VAL A 249 -9.30 0.49 8.33
C VAL A 249 -10.53 1.16 8.95
N LYS A 250 -11.57 1.44 8.16
CA LYS A 250 -12.83 2.03 8.63
C LYS A 250 -13.52 1.18 9.69
N ARG A 251 -13.56 -0.16 9.50
CA ARG A 251 -14.17 -1.08 10.46
C ARG A 251 -13.42 -1.06 11.78
N TYR A 252 -12.12 -1.23 11.74
CA TYR A 252 -11.27 -1.19 12.94
C TYR A 252 -11.42 0.14 13.70
N PHE A 253 -11.40 1.28 13.01
CA PHE A 253 -11.59 2.58 13.66
C PHE A 253 -13.01 2.77 14.21
N ALA A 254 -14.02 2.19 13.57
CA ALA A 254 -15.38 2.21 14.10
C ALA A 254 -15.51 1.32 15.34
N GLU A 255 -14.85 0.17 15.41
CA GLU A 255 -14.77 -0.68 16.59
C GLU A 255 -14.12 0.06 17.75
N GLN A 256 -12.97 0.71 17.52
CA GLN A 256 -12.32 1.56 18.52
C GLN A 256 -13.27 2.67 19.04
N LYS A 257 -13.96 3.36 18.15
CA LYS A 257 -14.93 4.42 18.53
C LYS A 257 -16.06 3.89 19.41
N ASN A 258 -16.52 2.66 19.15
CA ASN A 258 -17.66 2.03 19.85
C ASN A 258 -17.25 1.25 21.10
N ALA A 259 -15.96 1.06 21.36
CA ALA A 259 -15.44 0.30 22.49
C ALA A 259 -15.60 1.02 23.84
N GLY A 260 -16.02 2.28 23.84
CA GLY A 260 -16.25 3.03 25.09
C GLY A 260 -14.99 3.15 25.93
N TYR A 261 -15.04 2.64 27.18
CA TYR A 261 -13.89 2.66 28.10
C TYR A 261 -12.74 1.73 27.70
N GLU A 262 -13.00 0.76 26.83
CA GLU A 262 -11.98 -0.16 26.29
C GLU A 262 -11.30 0.39 25.04
N ALA A 263 -11.70 1.56 24.55
CA ALA A 263 -11.09 2.18 23.40
C ALA A 263 -9.62 2.52 23.68
N GLU A 264 -8.75 2.11 22.80
CA GLU A 264 -7.33 2.47 22.88
C GLU A 264 -6.99 3.65 21.94
N LEU A 265 -7.85 3.91 20.95
CA LEU A 265 -7.67 4.97 19.96
C LEU A 265 -8.90 5.89 19.91
N ARG A 266 -8.66 7.19 19.94
CA ARG A 266 -9.66 8.23 19.62
C ARG A 266 -9.53 8.60 18.14
N ILE A 267 -10.63 8.51 17.39
CA ILE A 267 -10.63 8.82 15.96
C ILE A 267 -10.58 10.35 15.78
N GLN A 268 -9.57 10.84 15.09
CA GLN A 268 -9.37 12.26 14.80
C GLN A 268 -10.15 12.70 13.56
N THR A 269 -10.05 11.97 12.45
CA THR A 269 -10.77 12.27 11.21
C THR A 269 -12.15 11.63 11.19
N LYS A 270 -13.20 12.43 11.43
CA LYS A 270 -14.60 11.95 11.39
C LYS A 270 -14.97 11.34 10.04
N HIS A 271 -14.49 11.94 8.95
CA HIS A 271 -14.55 11.44 7.57
C HIS A 271 -13.12 11.28 7.05
N PRO A 272 -12.86 10.39 6.09
CA PRO A 272 -11.54 10.31 5.48
C PRO A 272 -11.23 11.62 4.75
N ILE A 273 -9.96 12.00 4.75
CA ILE A 273 -9.46 13.06 3.88
C ILE A 273 -9.26 12.43 2.51
N ASP A 274 -9.99 12.92 1.52
CA ASP A 274 -10.09 12.31 0.19
C ASP A 274 -9.10 12.98 -0.78
N GLY A 275 -8.20 12.20 -1.35
CA GLY A 275 -7.18 12.71 -2.27
C GLY A 275 -7.74 13.39 -3.52
N ALA A 276 -8.93 12.97 -3.98
CA ALA A 276 -9.58 13.61 -5.12
C ALA A 276 -9.94 15.09 -4.88
N THR A 277 -10.09 15.50 -3.63
CA THR A 277 -10.50 16.86 -3.23
C THR A 277 -9.39 17.66 -2.57
N HIS A 278 -8.45 16.99 -1.91
CA HIS A 278 -7.37 17.62 -1.13
C HIS A 278 -6.04 17.68 -1.89
N ASP A 279 -5.75 16.69 -2.74
CA ASP A 279 -4.50 16.59 -3.49
C ASP A 279 -4.78 16.51 -5.00
N VAL A 280 -5.54 17.49 -5.50
CA VAL A 280 -6.11 17.54 -6.86
C VAL A 280 -5.05 17.59 -7.98
N HIS A 281 -3.84 18.05 -7.66
CA HIS A 281 -2.73 18.13 -8.62
C HIS A 281 -1.94 16.84 -8.76
N ASN A 282 -2.18 15.87 -7.88
CA ASN A 282 -1.55 14.55 -7.92
C ASN A 282 -2.52 13.49 -8.44
N PRO A 283 -2.41 13.05 -9.69
CA PRO A 283 -3.33 12.06 -10.26
C PRO A 283 -3.37 10.73 -9.48
N ARG A 284 -2.30 10.41 -8.76
CA ARG A 284 -2.18 9.19 -7.95
C ARG A 284 -2.96 9.27 -6.64
N SER A 285 -3.28 10.48 -6.18
CA SER A 285 -4.10 10.71 -4.98
C SER A 285 -5.59 10.49 -5.20
N ARG A 286 -6.04 10.36 -6.45
CA ARG A 286 -7.47 10.37 -6.79
C ARG A 286 -8.32 9.37 -6.01
N SER A 287 -7.80 8.19 -5.68
CA SER A 287 -8.50 7.17 -4.91
C SER A 287 -8.07 7.11 -3.45
N ALA A 288 -7.07 7.90 -3.06
CA ALA A 288 -6.49 7.89 -1.73
C ALA A 288 -7.46 8.42 -0.67
N LYS A 289 -7.42 7.80 0.51
CA LYS A 289 -8.20 8.18 1.69
C LYS A 289 -7.32 8.11 2.92
N LEU A 290 -7.03 9.25 3.53
CA LEU A 290 -6.31 9.32 4.79
C LEU A 290 -7.30 9.25 5.96
N ARG A 291 -7.02 8.37 6.92
CA ARG A 291 -7.69 8.29 8.23
C ARG A 291 -6.67 8.43 9.34
N VAL A 292 -7.01 9.21 10.37
CA VAL A 292 -6.12 9.49 11.49
C VAL A 292 -6.78 9.18 12.82
N ALA A 293 -6.01 8.56 13.71
CA ALA A 293 -6.40 8.29 15.09
C ALA A 293 -5.27 8.65 16.06
N VAL A 294 -5.62 8.84 17.32
CA VAL A 294 -4.73 9.24 18.42
C VAL A 294 -4.86 8.23 19.54
N LYS A 295 -3.72 7.78 20.11
CA LYS A 295 -3.68 6.91 21.31
C LYS A 295 -4.23 7.66 22.52
N ILE A 296 -5.14 7.03 23.27
CA ILE A 296 -5.73 7.55 24.50
C ILE A 296 -4.82 7.28 25.71
#